data_607a066900e06111942a8ecae67323b4
#
_entry.id   607a066900e06111942a8ecae67323b4
#
_cell.length_a   1.000
_cell.length_b   1.000
_cell.length_c   1.000
_cell.angle_alpha   90.00
_cell.angle_beta   90.00
_cell.angle_gamma   90.00
#
_symmetry.space_group_name_H-M   'P 1'
#
loop_
_entity.id
_entity.type
_entity.pdbx_description
1 polymer ?
#
loop_
_entity_poly.entity_id
_entity_poly.type
_entity_poly.pdbx_seq_one_letter_code
_entity_poly.pdbx_strand_id
1 'polypeptide(L)'
;LGESMLGERLRFTHERLRIIRDYPNALYALAFDASVQAGGYNSYQEMRMFGIPTLFIPNTQTGMDDQIARCRQAETEGWGILSGAKDSDLKNKINQIISMKRQPIPIENGVESVIELLRITNS
;
A
#
# COMPACT_ATOMS: atom_id res chain seq x y z
N LEU A 1 -6.87 7.13 -5.08
CA LEU A 1 -5.55 7.07 -5.67
C LEU A 1 -4.68 8.23 -5.16
N GLY A 2 -3.53 7.90 -4.57
CA GLY A 2 -2.53 8.89 -4.19
C GLY A 2 -1.66 9.27 -5.38
N GLU A 3 -1.49 10.56 -5.62
CA GLU A 3 -0.62 11.07 -6.67
C GLU A 3 0.79 11.32 -6.12
N SER A 4 1.81 10.91 -6.83
CA SER A 4 3.19 11.15 -6.44
C SER A 4 3.54 12.65 -6.47
N MET A 5 4.26 13.12 -5.46
CA MET A 5 4.75 14.50 -5.44
C MET A 5 5.75 14.80 -6.56
N LEU A 6 6.47 13.79 -7.04
CA LEU A 6 7.53 13.92 -8.04
C LEU A 6 7.14 13.36 -9.42
N GLY A 7 5.97 12.76 -9.54
CA GLY A 7 5.49 12.15 -10.77
C GLY A 7 4.69 13.12 -11.65
N GLU A 8 4.42 12.69 -12.86
CA GLU A 8 3.50 13.39 -13.74
C GLU A 8 2.08 13.36 -13.16
N ARG A 9 1.35 14.46 -13.34
CA ARG A 9 -0.05 14.50 -12.92
C ARG A 9 -0.88 13.57 -13.77
N LEU A 10 -1.68 12.75 -13.12
CA LEU A 10 -2.63 11.88 -13.78
C LEU A 10 -3.74 12.72 -14.39
N ARG A 11 -3.99 12.51 -15.69
CA ARG A 11 -5.06 13.20 -16.44
C ARG A 11 -6.28 12.33 -16.65
N PHE A 12 -6.29 11.15 -16.07
CA PHE A 12 -7.38 10.21 -16.18
C PHE A 12 -8.49 10.56 -15.19
N THR A 13 -9.74 10.57 -15.66
CA THR A 13 -10.92 10.83 -14.84
C THR A 13 -11.93 9.69 -14.98
N HIS A 14 -12.56 9.32 -13.88
CA HIS A 14 -13.63 8.33 -13.83
C HIS A 14 -14.53 8.63 -12.63
N GLU A 15 -15.82 8.34 -12.74
CA GLU A 15 -16.79 8.65 -11.69
C GLU A 15 -16.49 8.03 -10.32
N ARG A 16 -15.80 6.88 -10.31
CA ARG A 16 -15.40 6.16 -9.09
C ARG A 16 -13.94 6.42 -8.69
N LEU A 17 -13.25 7.31 -9.39
CA LEU A 17 -11.87 7.66 -9.12
C LEU A 17 -11.80 8.95 -8.31
N ARG A 18 -11.06 8.90 -7.22
CA ARG A 18 -10.64 10.09 -6.45
C ARG A 18 -9.13 10.16 -6.43
N ILE A 19 -8.60 11.28 -6.85
CA ILE A 19 -7.15 11.55 -6.79
C ILE A 19 -6.91 12.41 -5.56
N ILE A 20 -6.08 11.90 -4.66
CA ILE A 20 -5.71 12.57 -3.40
C ILE A 20 -4.34 13.18 -3.58
N ARG A 21 -4.24 14.48 -3.41
CA ARG A 21 -2.98 15.24 -3.45
C ARG A 21 -2.52 15.70 -2.08
N ASP A 22 -3.27 15.33 -1.05
CA ASP A 22 -2.90 15.64 0.33
C ASP A 22 -1.83 14.68 0.84
N TYR A 23 -0.79 15.20 1.40
CA TYR A 23 0.29 14.45 2.00
C TYR A 23 0.43 14.83 3.48
N PRO A 24 0.69 13.86 4.36
CA PRO A 24 0.85 12.41 4.10
C PRO A 24 -0.48 11.68 3.88
N ASN A 25 -0.46 10.66 3.03
CA ASN A 25 -1.63 9.82 2.74
C ASN A 25 -2.01 8.88 3.89
N ALA A 26 -1.17 8.75 4.90
CA ALA A 26 -1.40 7.86 6.04
C ALA A 26 -2.72 8.12 6.77
N LEU A 27 -3.22 9.37 6.76
CA LEU A 27 -4.51 9.73 7.36
C LEU A 27 -5.69 8.98 6.73
N TYR A 28 -5.57 8.59 5.47
CA TYR A 28 -6.65 7.91 4.74
C TYR A 28 -6.55 6.39 4.82
N ALA A 29 -5.43 5.86 5.31
CA ALA A 29 -5.16 4.42 5.29
C ALA A 29 -6.21 3.60 6.03
N LEU A 30 -6.74 4.11 7.13
CA LEU A 30 -7.78 3.44 7.91
C LEU A 30 -9.11 3.26 7.16
N ALA A 31 -9.34 4.08 6.13
CA ALA A 31 -10.54 4.00 5.29
C ALA A 31 -10.40 3.02 4.12
N PHE A 32 -9.21 2.47 3.88
CA PHE A 32 -8.98 1.58 2.75
C PHE A 32 -9.33 0.13 3.08
N ASP A 33 -10.01 -0.53 2.16
CA ASP A 33 -10.25 -1.97 2.21
C ASP A 33 -9.09 -2.77 1.63
N ALA A 34 -8.40 -2.20 0.64
CA ALA A 34 -7.25 -2.79 -0.02
C ALA A 34 -6.36 -1.69 -0.62
N SER A 35 -5.13 -2.05 -0.94
CA SER A 35 -4.14 -1.15 -1.53
C SER A 35 -3.47 -1.79 -2.75
N VAL A 36 -3.05 -0.96 -3.69
CA VAL A 36 -2.14 -1.34 -4.78
C VAL A 36 -0.97 -0.37 -4.76
N GLN A 37 0.25 -0.87 -4.66
CA GLN A 37 1.44 -0.03 -4.54
C GLN A 37 2.72 -0.74 -4.98
N ALA A 38 3.80 0.03 -5.13
CA ALA A 38 5.10 -0.51 -5.52
C ALA A 38 5.88 -1.20 -4.39
N GLY A 39 5.54 -0.95 -3.14
CA GLY A 39 6.25 -1.54 -1.99
C GLY A 39 7.44 -0.70 -1.52
N GLY A 40 7.41 0.61 -1.73
CA GLY A 40 8.35 1.53 -1.10
C GLY A 40 8.28 1.41 0.43
N TYR A 41 9.40 1.65 1.11
CA TYR A 41 9.56 1.32 2.53
C TYR A 41 8.44 1.90 3.42
N ASN A 42 8.18 3.20 3.31
CA ASN A 42 7.20 3.86 4.17
C ASN A 42 5.78 3.36 3.93
N SER A 43 5.36 3.31 2.67
CA SER A 43 4.02 2.83 2.31
C SER A 43 3.82 1.35 2.67
N TYR A 44 4.85 0.53 2.52
CA TYR A 44 4.84 -0.87 2.94
C TYR A 44 4.59 -0.99 4.44
N GLN A 45 5.32 -0.23 5.26
CA GLN A 45 5.17 -0.27 6.72
C GLN A 45 3.80 0.24 7.17
N GLU A 46 3.27 1.26 6.52
CA GLU A 46 1.93 1.77 6.79
C GLU A 46 0.86 0.69 6.54
N MET A 47 0.89 0.04 5.38
CA MET A 47 -0.09 -1.00 5.05
C MET A 47 0.04 -2.20 5.98
N ARG A 48 1.26 -2.60 6.29
CA ARG A 48 1.54 -3.68 7.24
C ARG A 48 0.98 -3.36 8.62
N MET A 49 1.24 -2.16 9.11
CA MET A 49 0.79 -1.70 10.43
C MET A 49 -0.74 -1.68 10.54
N PHE A 50 -1.43 -1.20 9.52
CA PHE A 50 -2.89 -1.16 9.50
C PHE A 50 -3.56 -2.48 9.07
N GLY A 51 -2.76 -3.48 8.71
CA GLY A 51 -3.28 -4.78 8.28
C GLY A 51 -4.05 -4.73 6.96
N ILE A 52 -3.73 -3.80 6.08
CA ILE A 52 -4.46 -3.57 4.83
C ILE A 52 -3.97 -4.54 3.76
N PRO A 53 -4.84 -5.41 3.21
CA PRO A 53 -4.46 -6.30 2.12
C PRO A 53 -3.92 -5.50 0.94
N THR A 54 -2.74 -5.86 0.45
CA THR A 54 -2.02 -5.06 -0.54
C THR A 54 -1.54 -5.91 -1.71
N LEU A 55 -1.84 -5.43 -2.92
CA LEU A 55 -1.23 -5.92 -4.15
C LEU A 55 0.02 -5.09 -4.44
N PHE A 56 1.16 -5.76 -4.52
CA PHE A 56 2.44 -5.12 -4.80
C PHE A 56 2.85 -5.29 -6.26
N ILE A 57 3.15 -4.18 -6.90
CA ILE A 57 3.74 -4.12 -8.25
C ILE A 57 5.06 -3.38 -8.12
N PRO A 58 6.16 -4.09 -7.78
CA PRO A 58 7.44 -3.44 -7.50
C PRO A 58 7.98 -2.69 -8.71
N ASN A 59 8.58 -1.54 -8.46
CA ASN A 59 9.36 -0.84 -9.45
C ASN A 59 10.77 -1.40 -9.50
N THR A 60 11.06 -2.19 -10.53
CA THR A 60 12.36 -2.87 -10.69
C THR A 60 13.45 -1.98 -11.30
N GLN A 61 13.09 -0.77 -11.73
CA GLN A 61 14.03 0.14 -12.41
C GLN A 61 14.91 0.94 -11.45
N THR A 62 14.52 1.07 -10.20
CA THR A 62 15.22 1.95 -9.26
C THR A 62 16.46 1.35 -8.61
N GLY A 63 16.65 0.04 -8.62
CA GLY A 63 17.88 -0.67 -8.23
C GLY A 63 18.41 -0.46 -6.81
N MET A 64 17.83 0.45 -6.04
CA MET A 64 18.38 0.95 -4.77
C MET A 64 17.65 0.40 -3.54
N ASP A 65 16.56 -0.33 -3.72
CA ASP A 65 15.71 -0.77 -2.63
C ASP A 65 15.18 -2.18 -2.91
N ASP A 66 15.23 -3.04 -1.92
CA ASP A 66 14.76 -4.41 -2.05
C ASP A 66 13.24 -4.50 -1.86
N GLN A 67 12.52 -3.87 -2.78
CA GLN A 67 11.06 -3.90 -2.80
C GLN A 67 10.52 -5.33 -2.96
N ILE A 68 11.17 -6.14 -3.79
CA ILE A 68 10.74 -7.51 -4.06
C ILE A 68 10.80 -8.36 -2.79
N ALA A 69 11.87 -8.25 -2.01
CA ALA A 69 12.00 -8.99 -0.76
C ALA A 69 10.90 -8.61 0.24
N ARG A 70 10.60 -7.32 0.37
CA ARG A 70 9.49 -6.87 1.22
C ARG A 70 8.15 -7.39 0.74
N CYS A 71 7.90 -7.34 -0.56
CA CYS A 71 6.64 -7.85 -1.12
C CYS A 71 6.47 -9.35 -0.89
N ARG A 72 7.55 -10.13 -1.03
CA ARG A 72 7.53 -11.55 -0.70
C ARG A 72 7.32 -11.82 0.78
N GLN A 73 7.86 -10.98 1.64
CA GLN A 73 7.57 -11.06 3.07
C GLN A 73 6.09 -10.86 3.35
N ALA A 74 5.46 -9.88 2.72
CA ALA A 74 4.02 -9.65 2.84
C ALA A 74 3.18 -10.85 2.37
N GLU A 75 3.61 -11.54 1.31
CA GLU A 75 2.97 -12.79 0.87
C GLU A 75 3.11 -13.89 1.92
N THR A 76 4.29 -14.05 2.49
CA THR A 76 4.55 -15.05 3.54
C THR A 76 3.72 -14.75 4.80
N GLU A 77 3.57 -13.48 5.15
CA GLU A 77 2.75 -13.04 6.28
C GLU A 77 1.23 -13.08 5.98
N GLY A 78 0.83 -13.29 4.72
CA GLY A 78 -0.56 -13.50 4.32
C GLY A 78 -1.39 -12.24 4.12
N TRP A 79 -0.77 -11.06 4.00
CA TRP A 79 -1.49 -9.80 3.80
C TRP A 79 -1.18 -9.11 2.45
N GLY A 80 -0.28 -9.68 1.66
CA GLY A 80 0.11 -9.14 0.37
C GLY A 80 0.14 -10.15 -0.75
N ILE A 81 0.06 -9.68 -1.98
CA ILE A 81 0.24 -10.45 -3.21
C ILE A 81 1.21 -9.69 -4.11
N LEU A 82 2.20 -10.41 -4.62
CA LEU A 82 3.17 -9.87 -5.59
C LEU A 82 2.67 -10.06 -7.01
N SER A 83 2.76 -9.03 -7.82
CA SER A 83 2.39 -9.08 -9.24
C SER A 83 3.33 -8.22 -10.09
N GLY A 84 3.37 -8.48 -11.38
CA GLY A 84 3.92 -7.56 -12.38
C GLY A 84 2.83 -6.69 -12.99
N ALA A 85 3.19 -5.50 -13.48
CA ALA A 85 2.24 -4.59 -14.12
C ALA A 85 1.60 -5.17 -15.39
N LYS A 86 2.29 -6.10 -16.06
CA LYS A 86 1.83 -6.77 -17.29
C LYS A 86 1.39 -8.21 -17.04
N ASP A 87 1.14 -8.57 -15.80
CA ASP A 87 0.67 -9.89 -15.44
C ASP A 87 -0.73 -10.12 -16.02
N SER A 88 -0.89 -11.18 -16.81
CA SER A 88 -2.20 -11.55 -17.37
C SER A 88 -3.23 -11.93 -16.30
N ASP A 89 -2.77 -12.29 -15.11
CA ASP A 89 -3.60 -12.66 -13.97
C ASP A 89 -3.89 -11.48 -13.02
N LEU A 90 -3.52 -10.27 -13.38
CA LEU A 90 -3.63 -9.08 -12.54
C LEU A 90 -5.06 -8.86 -12.04
N LYS A 91 -6.06 -9.03 -12.91
CA LYS A 91 -7.46 -8.88 -12.54
C LYS A 91 -7.88 -9.84 -11.43
N ASN A 92 -7.48 -11.11 -11.53
CA ASN A 92 -7.78 -12.12 -10.52
C ASN A 92 -7.08 -11.80 -9.20
N LYS A 93 -5.83 -11.31 -9.25
CA LYS A 93 -5.09 -10.88 -8.07
C LYS A 93 -5.73 -9.66 -7.39
N ILE A 94 -6.24 -8.71 -8.16
CA ILE A 94 -7.01 -7.57 -7.63
C ILE A 94 -8.27 -8.07 -6.91
N ASN A 95 -9.03 -8.95 -7.53
CA ASN A 95 -10.24 -9.53 -6.92
C ASN A 95 -9.90 -10.30 -5.65
N GLN A 96 -8.79 -11.02 -5.63
CA GLN A 96 -8.32 -11.74 -4.45
C GLN A 96 -8.00 -10.78 -3.29
N ILE A 97 -7.28 -9.69 -3.56
CA ILE A 97 -6.95 -8.67 -2.55
C ILE A 97 -8.21 -8.03 -1.99
N ILE A 98 -9.17 -7.68 -2.82
CA ILE A 98 -10.44 -7.05 -2.39
C ILE A 98 -11.23 -8.00 -1.49
N SER A 99 -11.15 -9.31 -1.70
CA SER A 99 -11.84 -10.31 -0.89
C SER A 99 -11.13 -10.65 0.42
N MET A 100 -9.87 -10.27 0.59
CA MET A 100 -9.11 -10.52 1.81
C MET A 100 -9.62 -9.62 2.94
N LYS A 101 -9.68 -10.19 4.14
CA LYS A 101 -10.03 -9.43 5.33
C LYS A 101 -8.80 -8.72 5.88
N ARG A 102 -9.02 -7.52 6.37
CA ARG A 102 -8.02 -6.79 7.15
C ARG A 102 -7.58 -7.65 8.34
N GLN A 103 -6.29 -7.92 8.42
CA GLN A 103 -5.69 -8.66 9.53
C GLN A 103 -4.93 -7.67 10.40
N PRO A 104 -5.45 -7.30 11.59
CA PRO A 104 -4.66 -6.53 12.52
C PRO A 104 -3.43 -7.37 12.89
N ILE A 105 -2.24 -6.84 12.62
CA ILE A 105 -1.01 -7.47 13.05
C ILE A 105 -1.01 -7.45 14.59
N PRO A 106 -0.84 -8.59 15.27
CA PRO A 106 -0.71 -8.59 16.71
C PRO A 106 0.56 -7.83 17.05
N ILE A 107 0.41 -6.69 17.70
CA ILE A 107 1.49 -5.76 17.87
C ILE A 107 1.69 -5.54 19.35
N GLU A 108 2.78 -6.02 19.87
CA GLU A 108 3.29 -5.52 21.14
C GLU A 108 3.67 -4.03 21.06
N ASN A 109 3.98 -3.52 19.87
CA ASN A 109 4.42 -2.15 19.63
C ASN A 109 3.58 -1.33 18.65
N GLY A 110 2.49 -1.86 18.11
CA GLY A 110 1.80 -1.22 17.01
C GLY A 110 0.89 -0.08 17.39
N VAL A 111 0.31 -0.11 18.58
CA VAL A 111 -0.49 1.01 19.08
C VAL A 111 0.41 2.24 19.25
N GLU A 112 1.61 2.07 19.80
CA GLU A 112 2.58 3.16 19.92
C GLU A 112 3.02 3.68 18.56
N SER A 113 3.28 2.80 17.61
CA SER A 113 3.66 3.18 16.25
C SER A 113 2.53 3.90 15.52
N VAL A 114 1.28 3.48 15.68
CA VAL A 114 0.11 4.19 15.12
C VAL A 114 -0.04 5.57 15.75
N ILE A 115 0.10 5.68 17.08
CA ILE A 115 0.04 6.95 17.79
C ILE A 115 1.16 7.87 17.33
N GLU A 116 2.36 7.36 17.16
CA GLU A 116 3.51 8.14 16.67
C GLU A 116 3.27 8.62 15.23
N LEU A 117 2.76 7.76 14.36
CA LEU A 117 2.41 8.12 12.99
C LEU A 117 1.35 9.22 12.95
N LEU A 118 0.32 9.12 13.78
CA LEU A 118 -0.73 10.13 13.90
C LEU A 118 -0.19 11.45 14.47
N ARG A 119 0.77 11.42 15.39
CA ARG A 119 1.44 12.62 15.90
C ARG A 119 2.26 13.32 14.83
N ILE A 120 3.00 12.58 14.02
CA ILE A 120 3.79 13.12 12.91
C ILE A 120 2.88 13.78 11.87
N THR A 121 1.72 13.18 11.59
CA THR A 121 0.77 13.71 10.61
C THR A 121 -0.04 14.91 11.10
N ASN A 122 -0.15 15.11 12.40
CA ASN A 122 -0.89 16.21 13.03
C ASN A 122 0.01 17.36 13.54
N SER A 123 1.30 17.24 13.35
CA SER A 123 2.26 18.29 13.78
C SER A 123 2.56 19.32 12.68
#